data_6c93875ea3e4faf5a3c26a2164a45bb3
#
_entry.id   6c93875ea3e4faf5a3c26a2164a45bb3
#
_cell.length_a   1.000
_cell.length_b   1.000
_cell.length_c   1.000
_cell.angle_alpha   90.00
_cell.angle_beta   90.00
_cell.angle_gamma   90.00
#
_symmetry.space_group_name_H-M   'P 1'
#
loop_
_entity.id
_entity.type
_entity.pdbx_description
1 polymer ?
#
loop_
_entity_poly.entity_id
_entity_poly.type
_entity_poly.pdbx_seq_one_letter_code
_entity_poly.pdbx_strand_id
1 'polypeptide(L)'
;MEKSITGQARNTILPIAFETMVRINQDSFVSDTFVDFDVDAVDEALGLFINDSIVPIKAISSFNSFPYVGQPWTLYLLESYVARYSKRYRINGGPARTGAVGAIYPKNQNYPSYGELLAHVLAKSSLDLSEEEAANYLIKAGFVLRKTALIRTAIEHARALRNNKGQ
;
A
#
# COMPACT_ATOMS: atom_id res chain seq x y z
N MET A 1 -17.64 -20.56 20.90
CA MET A 1 -16.39 -20.64 21.70
C MET A 1 -15.25 -20.11 20.83
N GLU A 2 -14.97 -18.80 20.90
CA GLU A 2 -13.81 -18.21 20.26
C GLU A 2 -12.56 -18.66 21.00
N LYS A 3 -11.74 -19.49 20.38
CA LYS A 3 -10.42 -19.81 20.89
C LYS A 3 -9.53 -18.58 20.65
N SER A 4 -9.18 -17.90 21.73
CA SER A 4 -8.13 -16.88 21.71
C SER A 4 -6.83 -17.51 21.18
N ILE A 5 -6.45 -17.14 19.96
CA ILE A 5 -5.17 -17.57 19.36
C ILE A 5 -4.06 -16.88 20.14
N THR A 6 -3.15 -17.64 20.74
CA THR A 6 -1.99 -17.11 21.46
C THR A 6 -1.13 -16.25 20.52
N GLY A 7 -0.43 -15.23 21.05
CA GLY A 7 0.36 -14.29 20.25
C GLY A 7 1.40 -14.95 19.34
N GLN A 8 1.97 -16.09 19.71
CA GLN A 8 2.89 -16.87 18.88
C GLN A 8 2.20 -17.53 17.69
N ALA A 9 1.01 -18.13 17.88
CA ALA A 9 0.21 -18.69 16.81
C ALA A 9 -0.23 -17.61 15.81
N ARG A 10 -0.57 -16.41 16.30
CA ARG A 10 -0.92 -15.25 15.47
C ARG A 10 0.23 -14.84 14.56
N ASN A 11 1.46 -14.81 15.06
CA ASN A 11 2.65 -14.44 14.28
C ASN A 11 2.99 -15.45 13.18
N THR A 12 2.59 -16.71 13.32
CA THR A 12 2.82 -17.77 12.32
C THR A 12 1.67 -17.85 11.30
N ILE A 13 0.42 -17.69 11.76
CA ILE A 13 -0.77 -17.85 10.92
C ILE A 13 -1.01 -16.63 10.03
N LEU A 14 -0.79 -15.42 10.53
CA LEU A 14 -1.06 -14.21 9.75
C LEU A 14 -0.29 -14.13 8.42
N PRO A 15 1.02 -14.39 8.35
CA PRO A 15 1.72 -14.39 7.06
C PRO A 15 1.12 -15.38 6.06
N ILE A 16 0.76 -16.59 6.51
CA ILE A 16 0.14 -17.61 5.66
C ILE A 16 -1.24 -17.14 5.19
N ALA A 17 -2.04 -16.54 6.08
CA ALA A 17 -3.35 -16.02 5.73
C ALA A 17 -3.25 -14.89 4.68
N PHE A 18 -2.26 -14.00 4.79
CA PHE A 18 -2.01 -12.95 3.81
C PHE A 18 -1.64 -13.49 2.42
N GLU A 19 -0.97 -14.63 2.36
CA GLU A 19 -0.55 -15.25 1.09
C GLU A 19 -1.66 -16.09 0.44
N THR A 20 -2.53 -16.71 1.25
CA THR A 20 -3.47 -17.74 0.78
C THR A 20 -4.93 -17.34 0.85
N MET A 21 -5.26 -16.29 1.60
CA MET A 21 -6.63 -15.81 1.82
C MET A 21 -6.76 -14.34 1.42
N VAL A 22 -7.99 -13.90 1.26
CA VAL A 22 -8.31 -12.50 0.98
C VAL A 22 -8.67 -11.80 2.29
N ARG A 23 -7.93 -10.75 2.63
CA ARG A 23 -8.23 -9.92 3.80
C ARG A 23 -9.38 -8.98 3.46
N ILE A 24 -10.44 -9.02 4.23
CA ILE A 24 -11.63 -8.19 4.03
C ILE A 24 -11.77 -7.08 5.08
N ASN A 25 -11.11 -7.25 6.22
CA ASN A 25 -11.10 -6.28 7.32
C ASN A 25 -9.79 -6.42 8.11
N GLN A 26 -9.59 -5.58 9.13
CA GLN A 26 -8.36 -5.57 9.93
C GLN A 26 -7.94 -6.96 10.41
N ASP A 27 -8.88 -7.74 10.93
CA ASP A 27 -8.64 -9.06 11.53
C ASP A 27 -9.44 -10.18 10.86
N SER A 28 -10.03 -9.93 9.69
CA SER A 28 -10.93 -10.88 9.02
C SER A 28 -10.41 -11.26 7.64
N PHE A 29 -10.39 -12.55 7.39
CA PHE A 29 -9.97 -13.16 6.12
C PHE A 29 -11.05 -14.10 5.63
N VAL A 30 -11.20 -14.19 4.32
CA VAL A 30 -12.08 -15.16 3.64
C VAL A 30 -11.28 -15.94 2.61
N SER A 31 -11.77 -17.14 2.27
CA SER A 31 -11.24 -17.84 1.10
C SER A 31 -11.50 -17.03 -0.16
N ASP A 32 -10.64 -17.16 -1.15
CA ASP A 32 -10.80 -16.55 -2.48
C ASP A 32 -12.09 -16.96 -3.20
N THR A 33 -12.69 -18.10 -2.82
CA THR A 33 -14.01 -18.53 -3.31
C THR A 33 -15.17 -17.61 -2.89
N PHE A 34 -14.99 -16.75 -1.88
CA PHE A 34 -15.98 -15.78 -1.41
C PHE A 34 -15.84 -14.39 -2.03
N VAL A 35 -14.92 -14.23 -2.95
CA VAL A 35 -14.72 -13.00 -3.73
C VAL A 35 -14.69 -13.34 -5.21
N ASP A 36 -15.24 -12.46 -6.01
CA ASP A 36 -15.26 -12.58 -7.48
C ASP A 36 -14.72 -11.28 -8.09
N PHE A 37 -13.43 -11.27 -8.38
CA PHE A 37 -12.78 -10.11 -8.95
C PHE A 37 -12.84 -10.13 -10.47
N ASP A 38 -13.67 -9.23 -11.05
CA ASP A 38 -13.46 -8.77 -12.41
C ASP A 38 -12.19 -7.89 -12.43
N VAL A 39 -11.05 -8.53 -12.71
CA VAL A 39 -9.74 -7.89 -12.60
C VAL A 39 -9.61 -6.67 -13.51
N ASP A 40 -10.16 -6.73 -14.70
CA ASP A 40 -10.04 -5.63 -15.65
C ASP A 40 -10.90 -4.43 -15.20
N ALA A 41 -12.12 -4.69 -14.71
CA ALA A 41 -12.98 -3.64 -14.18
C ALA A 41 -12.44 -3.01 -12.88
N VAL A 42 -11.85 -3.81 -11.98
CA VAL A 42 -11.24 -3.29 -10.76
C VAL A 42 -9.97 -2.48 -11.07
N ASP A 43 -9.12 -2.96 -11.97
CA ASP A 43 -7.93 -2.23 -12.41
C ASP A 43 -8.29 -0.91 -13.12
N GLU A 44 -9.38 -0.87 -13.87
CA GLU A 44 -9.88 0.36 -14.49
C GLU A 44 -10.36 1.37 -13.44
N ALA A 45 -11.18 0.92 -12.48
CA ALA A 45 -11.62 1.75 -11.36
C ALA A 45 -10.44 2.30 -10.54
N LEU A 46 -9.43 1.47 -10.29
CA LEU A 46 -8.23 1.86 -9.58
C LEU A 46 -7.40 2.89 -10.38
N GLY A 47 -7.39 2.78 -11.70
CA GLY A 47 -6.74 3.71 -12.61
C GLY A 47 -7.22 5.15 -12.49
N LEU A 48 -8.46 5.38 -12.08
CA LEU A 48 -9.00 6.72 -11.82
C LEU A 48 -8.28 7.46 -10.68
N PHE A 49 -7.68 6.71 -9.76
CA PHE A 49 -6.94 7.26 -8.61
C PHE A 49 -5.43 7.34 -8.88
N ILE A 50 -4.87 6.35 -9.57
CA ILE A 50 -3.41 6.19 -9.67
C ILE A 50 -2.82 7.04 -10.79
N ASN A 51 -3.44 7.07 -11.96
CA ASN A 51 -3.05 7.92 -13.09
C ASN A 51 -1.51 8.02 -13.29
N ASP A 52 -0.83 6.87 -13.41
CA ASP A 52 0.62 6.71 -13.57
C ASP A 52 1.50 7.22 -12.40
N SER A 53 0.91 7.53 -11.26
CA SER A 53 1.61 8.00 -10.07
C SER A 53 1.71 6.95 -8.97
N ILE A 54 2.50 7.27 -7.93
CA ILE A 54 2.54 6.50 -6.69
C ILE A 54 1.48 7.08 -5.75
N VAL A 55 0.50 6.28 -5.34
CA VAL A 55 -0.62 6.72 -4.52
C VAL A 55 -0.67 5.91 -3.24
N PRO A 56 -0.66 6.56 -2.06
CA PRO A 56 -0.84 5.82 -0.81
C PRO A 56 -2.23 5.19 -0.78
N ILE A 57 -2.33 3.96 -0.30
CA ILE A 57 -3.61 3.23 -0.29
C ILE A 57 -4.70 4.01 0.44
N LYS A 58 -4.35 4.77 1.47
CA LYS A 58 -5.27 5.63 2.22
C LYS A 58 -5.85 6.80 1.44
N ALA A 59 -5.25 7.17 0.31
CA ALA A 59 -5.79 8.20 -0.57
C ALA A 59 -6.96 7.69 -1.43
N ILE A 60 -7.18 6.38 -1.50
CA ILE A 60 -8.39 5.81 -2.10
C ILE A 60 -9.55 6.04 -1.13
N SER A 61 -10.26 7.14 -1.32
CA SER A 61 -11.27 7.64 -0.39
C SER A 61 -12.69 7.15 -0.69
N SER A 62 -12.91 6.54 -1.84
CA SER A 62 -14.21 6.05 -2.27
C SER A 62 -14.09 4.82 -3.14
N PHE A 63 -15.03 3.91 -2.96
CA PHE A 63 -15.17 2.69 -3.77
C PHE A 63 -16.41 2.72 -4.69
N ASN A 64 -17.00 3.90 -4.93
CA ASN A 64 -18.23 4.01 -5.72
C ASN A 64 -18.07 3.56 -7.18
N SER A 65 -16.88 3.68 -7.75
CA SER A 65 -16.55 3.23 -9.10
C SER A 65 -16.09 1.77 -9.18
N PHE A 66 -15.92 1.10 -8.04
CA PHE A 66 -15.48 -0.29 -8.01
C PHE A 66 -16.65 -1.25 -8.17
N PRO A 67 -16.51 -2.33 -8.96
CA PRO A 67 -17.54 -3.35 -9.09
C PRO A 67 -17.75 -4.07 -7.74
N TYR A 68 -18.95 -4.57 -7.51
CA TYR A 68 -19.21 -5.46 -6.37
C TYR A 68 -18.51 -6.79 -6.59
N VAL A 69 -17.83 -7.30 -5.56
CA VAL A 69 -16.96 -8.47 -5.67
C VAL A 69 -17.32 -9.58 -4.66
N GLY A 70 -18.55 -9.59 -4.17
CA GLY A 70 -19.03 -10.55 -3.17
C GLY A 70 -18.79 -10.09 -1.73
N GLN A 71 -17.99 -9.09 -1.52
CA GLN A 71 -17.67 -8.46 -0.22
C GLN A 71 -17.73 -6.94 -0.35
N PRO A 72 -18.07 -6.20 0.71
CA PRO A 72 -17.93 -4.77 0.74
C PRO A 72 -16.46 -4.35 0.58
N TRP A 73 -16.22 -3.34 -0.25
CA TRP A 73 -14.88 -2.80 -0.41
C TRP A 73 -14.37 -2.13 0.86
N THR A 74 -13.15 -2.46 1.21
CA THR A 74 -12.35 -1.84 2.27
C THR A 74 -10.92 -1.64 1.77
N LEU A 75 -10.12 -0.84 2.46
CA LEU A 75 -8.70 -0.71 2.13
C LEU A 75 -7.95 -2.05 2.28
N TYR A 76 -8.39 -2.92 3.18
CA TYR A 76 -7.80 -4.25 3.37
C TYR A 76 -8.11 -5.19 2.21
N LEU A 77 -9.34 -5.14 1.68
CA LEU A 77 -9.72 -5.90 0.49
C LEU A 77 -8.96 -5.39 -0.72
N LEU A 78 -8.83 -4.08 -0.88
CA LEU A 78 -8.04 -3.47 -1.95
C LEU A 78 -6.56 -3.87 -1.88
N GLU A 79 -5.97 -3.87 -0.68
CA GLU A 79 -4.60 -4.33 -0.45
C GLU A 79 -4.40 -5.77 -0.92
N SER A 80 -5.27 -6.68 -0.51
CA SER A 80 -5.26 -8.09 -0.95
C SER A 80 -5.42 -8.22 -2.47
N TYR A 81 -6.33 -7.45 -3.04
CA TYR A 81 -6.55 -7.43 -4.49
C TYR A 81 -5.29 -7.02 -5.24
N VAL A 82 -4.69 -5.89 -4.89
CA VAL A 82 -3.52 -5.37 -5.60
C VAL A 82 -2.31 -6.29 -5.41
N ALA A 83 -2.14 -6.85 -4.22
CA ALA A 83 -1.02 -7.76 -3.94
C ALA A 83 -1.06 -9.06 -4.75
N ARG A 84 -2.27 -9.59 -5.04
CA ARG A 84 -2.42 -10.93 -5.59
C ARG A 84 -3.06 -10.99 -6.97
N TYR A 85 -3.95 -10.09 -7.34
CA TYR A 85 -4.82 -10.21 -8.51
C TYR A 85 -4.60 -9.14 -9.56
N SER A 86 -4.30 -7.89 -9.19
CA SER A 86 -4.14 -6.80 -10.16
C SER A 86 -3.13 -7.15 -11.25
N LYS A 87 -3.50 -6.87 -12.49
CA LYS A 87 -2.64 -7.02 -13.67
C LYS A 87 -1.79 -5.77 -13.92
N ARG A 88 -2.30 -4.58 -13.55
CA ARG A 88 -1.70 -3.28 -13.89
C ARG A 88 -0.89 -2.66 -12.76
N TYR A 89 -1.21 -3.01 -11.50
CA TYR A 89 -0.69 -2.32 -10.33
C TYR A 89 0.05 -3.25 -9.39
N ARG A 90 0.92 -2.65 -8.58
CA ARG A 90 1.62 -3.27 -7.45
C ARG A 90 1.38 -2.46 -6.20
N ILE A 91 1.52 -3.09 -5.05
CA ILE A 91 1.53 -2.44 -3.75
C ILE A 91 2.86 -2.74 -3.03
N ASN A 92 3.38 -1.74 -2.35
CA ASN A 92 4.56 -1.87 -1.49
C ASN A 92 4.26 -1.24 -0.12
N GLY A 93 4.84 -1.77 0.94
CA GLY A 93 4.66 -1.29 2.32
C GLY A 93 3.54 -1.95 3.12
N GLY A 94 2.72 -2.80 2.50
CA GLY A 94 1.71 -3.63 3.17
C GLY A 94 2.16 -5.09 3.28
N PRO A 95 1.38 -5.94 3.93
CA PRO A 95 0.23 -5.67 4.78
C PRO A 95 0.64 -5.21 6.18
N ALA A 96 0.02 -4.17 6.68
CA ALA A 96 0.21 -3.73 8.06
C ALA A 96 -0.71 -4.50 9.01
N ARG A 97 -0.19 -4.86 10.19
CA ARG A 97 -0.96 -5.60 11.20
C ARG A 97 -2.13 -4.79 11.76
N THR A 98 -1.96 -3.49 11.89
CA THR A 98 -2.92 -2.58 12.56
C THR A 98 -3.65 -1.63 11.64
N GLY A 99 -3.37 -1.66 10.34
CA GLY A 99 -4.00 -0.77 9.37
C GLY A 99 -3.51 -1.05 7.95
N ALA A 100 -4.27 -0.66 6.96
CA ALA A 100 -3.81 -0.67 5.58
C ALA A 100 -2.77 0.46 5.39
N VAL A 101 -1.52 0.10 5.21
CA VAL A 101 -0.40 1.03 4.97
C VAL A 101 0.38 0.55 3.77
N GLY A 102 0.64 1.44 2.86
CA GLY A 102 1.39 1.14 1.66
C GLY A 102 1.04 2.10 0.55
N ALA A 103 1.68 1.92 -0.58
CA ALA A 103 1.42 2.70 -1.77
C ALA A 103 1.25 1.80 -2.99
N ILE A 104 0.31 2.18 -3.83
CA ILE A 104 -0.02 1.50 -5.07
C ILE A 104 0.61 2.28 -6.22
N TYR A 105 1.16 1.57 -7.19
CA TYR A 105 1.84 2.16 -8.34
C TYR A 105 1.76 1.23 -9.57
N PRO A 106 1.95 1.73 -10.79
CA PRO A 106 1.92 0.92 -12.01
C PRO A 106 3.02 -0.14 -12.04
N LYS A 107 2.73 -1.31 -12.58
CA LYS A 107 3.68 -2.45 -12.70
C LYS A 107 4.91 -2.19 -13.55
N ASN A 108 4.88 -1.21 -14.44
CA ASN A 108 6.04 -0.78 -15.23
C ASN A 108 7.08 -0.01 -14.40
N GLN A 109 6.74 0.39 -13.19
CA GLN A 109 7.66 0.94 -12.19
C GLN A 109 8.10 -0.16 -11.23
N ASN A 110 9.30 -0.04 -10.68
CA ASN A 110 9.82 -1.00 -9.71
C ASN A 110 10.51 -0.29 -8.55
N TYR A 111 10.09 -0.62 -7.35
CA TYR A 111 10.67 -0.13 -6.11
C TYR A 111 11.02 -1.32 -5.23
N PRO A 112 12.33 -1.68 -5.11
CA PRO A 112 12.77 -2.86 -4.36
C PRO A 112 12.35 -2.89 -2.90
N SER A 113 12.19 -1.69 -2.30
CA SER A 113 11.74 -1.54 -0.91
C SER A 113 10.78 -0.36 -0.77
N TYR A 114 10.06 -0.32 0.35
CA TYR A 114 9.21 0.83 0.66
C TYR A 114 10.02 2.11 0.89
N GLY A 115 11.22 1.99 1.44
CA GLY A 115 12.15 3.11 1.57
C GLY A 115 12.55 3.73 0.22
N GLU A 116 12.83 2.90 -0.80
CA GLU A 116 13.10 3.36 -2.17
C GLU A 116 11.88 4.05 -2.78
N LEU A 117 10.69 3.51 -2.58
CA LEU A 117 9.45 4.13 -3.03
C LEU A 117 9.26 5.51 -2.39
N LEU A 118 9.42 5.63 -1.08
CA LEU A 118 9.33 6.91 -0.37
C LEU A 118 10.41 7.90 -0.84
N ALA A 119 11.62 7.43 -1.12
CA ALA A 119 12.69 8.26 -1.67
C ALA A 119 12.31 8.85 -3.03
N HIS A 120 11.68 8.08 -3.91
CA HIS A 120 11.18 8.58 -5.20
C HIS A 120 10.05 9.60 -5.04
N VAL A 121 9.12 9.36 -4.10
CA VAL A 121 8.06 10.32 -3.77
C VAL A 121 8.64 11.64 -3.29
N LEU A 122 9.59 11.60 -2.37
CA LEU A 122 10.26 12.78 -1.82
C LEU A 122 11.12 13.50 -2.88
N ALA A 123 11.82 12.75 -3.73
CA ALA A 123 12.65 13.32 -4.79
C ALA A 123 11.85 14.11 -5.82
N LYS A 124 10.61 13.68 -6.10
CA LYS A 124 9.67 14.37 -7.00
C LYS A 124 8.96 15.56 -6.35
N SER A 125 8.95 15.64 -5.03
CA SER A 125 8.33 16.76 -4.31
C SER A 125 9.20 18.03 -4.41
N SER A 126 8.59 19.18 -4.13
CA SER A 126 9.29 20.47 -4.02
C SER A 126 9.81 20.79 -2.62
N LEU A 127 9.72 19.82 -1.69
CA LEU A 127 10.09 20.01 -0.30
C LEU A 127 11.59 20.24 -0.12
N ASP A 128 11.95 21.06 0.87
CA ASP A 128 13.30 21.13 1.41
C ASP A 128 13.55 19.93 2.31
N LEU A 129 14.02 18.84 1.80
CA LEU A 129 14.15 17.50 2.42
C LEU A 129 14.74 17.52 3.85
N SER A 130 14.20 18.38 4.74
CA SER A 130 14.39 18.29 6.17
C SER A 130 13.60 17.11 6.73
N GLU A 131 14.06 16.54 7.85
CA GLU A 131 13.40 15.36 8.44
C GLU A 131 11.97 15.68 8.90
N GLU A 132 11.75 16.90 9.39
CA GLU A 132 10.43 17.34 9.86
C GLU A 132 9.45 17.54 8.70
N GLU A 133 9.83 18.26 7.66
CA GLU A 133 8.97 18.49 6.49
C GLU A 133 8.65 17.18 5.76
N ALA A 134 9.65 16.34 5.53
CA ALA A 134 9.45 15.07 4.87
C ALA A 134 8.53 14.15 5.68
N ALA A 135 8.71 14.07 7.02
CA ALA A 135 7.84 13.29 7.89
C ALA A 135 6.41 13.81 7.87
N ASN A 136 6.21 15.11 8.03
CA ASN A 136 4.89 15.73 8.01
C ASN A 136 4.18 15.51 6.66
N TYR A 137 4.90 15.65 5.56
CA TYR A 137 4.37 15.39 4.22
C TYR A 137 3.92 13.93 4.06
N LEU A 138 4.79 12.97 4.38
CA LEU A 138 4.50 11.53 4.22
C LEU A 138 3.36 11.06 5.14
N ILE A 139 3.28 11.59 6.36
CA ILE A 139 2.18 11.30 7.29
C ILE A 139 0.87 11.89 6.78
N LYS A 140 0.87 13.18 6.40
CA LYS A 140 -0.32 13.87 5.89
C LYS A 140 -0.85 13.25 4.60
N ALA A 141 0.04 12.85 3.71
CA ALA A 141 -0.33 12.17 2.47
C ALA A 141 -0.83 10.73 2.68
N GLY A 142 -0.53 10.11 3.81
CA GLY A 142 -0.95 8.74 4.15
C GLY A 142 0.04 7.65 3.77
N PHE A 143 1.28 8.00 3.40
CA PHE A 143 2.32 7.02 3.11
C PHE A 143 2.83 6.29 4.36
N VAL A 144 2.88 6.97 5.48
CA VAL A 144 3.31 6.42 6.78
C VAL A 144 2.35 6.86 7.89
N LEU A 145 2.29 6.08 8.97
CA LEU A 145 1.43 6.40 10.13
C LEU A 145 2.11 7.35 11.12
N ARG A 146 3.43 7.29 11.20
CA ARG A 146 4.23 8.03 12.17
C ARG A 146 5.67 8.19 11.67
N LYS A 147 6.41 9.07 12.31
CA LYS A 147 7.84 9.24 12.07
C LYS A 147 8.60 7.96 12.45
N THR A 148 9.43 7.47 11.54
CA THR A 148 10.25 6.26 11.71
C THR A 148 11.64 6.48 11.11
N ALA A 149 12.61 5.63 11.46
CA ALA A 149 13.95 5.64 10.87
C ALA A 149 13.94 5.49 9.34
N LEU A 150 12.92 4.84 8.78
CA LEU A 150 12.74 4.69 7.34
C LEU A 150 12.68 6.03 6.60
N ILE A 151 12.09 7.06 7.22
CA ILE A 151 12.00 8.40 6.64
C ILE A 151 13.40 9.01 6.45
N ARG A 152 14.28 8.84 7.42
CA ARG A 152 15.66 9.36 7.35
C ARG A 152 16.42 8.73 6.18
N THR A 153 16.36 7.41 6.05
CA THR A 153 16.96 6.69 4.92
C THR A 153 16.35 7.13 3.59
N ALA A 154 15.03 7.31 3.52
CA ALA A 154 14.37 7.79 2.32
C ALA A 154 14.80 9.22 1.91
N ILE A 155 15.05 10.11 2.88
CA ILE A 155 15.56 11.47 2.62
C ILE A 155 16.96 11.43 2.01
N GLU A 156 17.86 10.61 2.56
CA GLU A 156 19.23 10.47 2.03
C GLU A 156 19.21 10.00 0.57
N HIS A 157 18.41 8.99 0.27
CA HIS A 157 18.23 8.48 -1.09
C HIS A 157 17.54 9.52 -2.00
N ALA A 158 16.55 10.27 -1.51
CA ALA A 158 15.88 11.30 -2.28
C ALA A 158 16.83 12.44 -2.68
N ARG A 159 17.72 12.84 -1.78
CA ARG A 159 18.78 13.82 -2.07
C ARG A 159 19.72 13.33 -3.18
N ALA A 160 20.16 12.05 -3.09
CA ALA A 160 20.97 11.43 -4.12
C ALA A 160 20.27 11.40 -5.49
N LEU A 161 18.97 11.05 -5.51
CA LEU A 161 18.17 11.03 -6.73
C LEU A 161 18.00 12.43 -7.36
N ARG A 162 17.87 13.49 -6.56
CA ARG A 162 17.82 14.87 -7.06
C ARG A 162 19.14 15.31 -7.68
N ASN A 163 20.26 14.99 -7.01
CA ASN A 163 21.59 15.35 -7.49
C ASN A 163 21.93 14.66 -8.81
N ASN A 164 21.52 13.41 -9.00
CA ASN A 164 21.76 12.67 -10.24
C ASN A 164 20.91 13.15 -11.43
N LYS A 165 19.80 13.86 -11.18
CA LYS A 165 18.99 14.48 -12.25
C LYS A 165 19.50 15.85 -12.69
N GLY A 166 20.40 16.45 -11.95
CA GLY A 166 21.03 17.75 -12.26
C GLY A 166 22.30 17.64 -13.10
N GLN A 167 22.73 16.47 -13.45
CA GLN A 167 23.82 16.16 -14.37
C GLN A 167 23.26 15.63 -15.70
#